data_87754c260b873809d8961c08a8715574
#
_entry.id   87754c260b873809d8961c08a8715574
#
_cell.length_a   1.000
_cell.length_b   1.000
_cell.length_c   1.000
_cell.angle_alpha   90.00
_cell.angle_beta   90.00
_cell.angle_gamma   90.00
#
_symmetry.space_group_name_H-M   'P 1'
#
loop_
_entity.id
_entity.type
_entity.pdbx_description
1 polymer ?
#
loop_
_entity_poly.entity_id
_entity_poly.type
_entity_poly.pdbx_seq_one_letter_code
_entity_poly.pdbx_strand_id
1 'polypeptide(L)'
;MGGGLMQLVAYGAQDIYLTGNPQITFFKVVYRRHTNFSMESIEQTINGSVGTSSRVTSTVSRNGDLVYRLYYEFDGTTATPGANVANAGAGIFDNIEIEIGGQRIDRQTGQWMHVWASLTEENSARVVSGNTGAAGTLFQELTCMGGTAGGSTTSDINVKVPLQFWFCRNPGLALPLIALQYH
;
A
#
# COMPACT_ATOMS: atom_id res chain seq x y z
N MET A 1 14.47 -32.85 38.01
CA MET A 1 14.39 -31.72 37.09
C MET A 1 15.24 -32.08 35.87
N GLY A 2 14.59 -32.18 34.74
CA GLY A 2 15.26 -32.69 33.53
C GLY A 2 16.30 -31.69 32.99
N GLY A 3 17.40 -32.22 32.49
CA GLY A 3 18.50 -31.47 31.92
C GLY A 3 18.08 -30.53 30.75
N GLY A 4 16.95 -30.78 30.12
CA GLY A 4 16.38 -29.90 29.09
C GLY A 4 15.98 -28.51 29.62
N LEU A 5 15.52 -28.40 30.86
CA LEU A 5 15.21 -27.12 31.48
C LEU A 5 16.48 -26.33 31.81
N MET A 6 17.57 -27.02 32.15
CA MET A 6 18.88 -26.40 32.37
C MET A 6 19.51 -25.89 31.07
N GLN A 7 19.31 -26.62 29.97
CA GLN A 7 19.78 -26.16 28.65
C GLN A 7 19.03 -24.92 28.16
N LEU A 8 17.77 -24.75 28.48
CA LEU A 8 16.99 -23.54 28.16
C LEU A 8 17.39 -22.33 29.00
N VAL A 9 18.02 -22.52 30.13
CA VAL A 9 18.54 -21.44 31.00
C VAL A 9 19.94 -20.99 30.57
N ALA A 10 20.69 -21.86 29.89
CA ALA A 10 21.99 -21.52 29.32
C ALA A 10 21.77 -20.76 28.01
N TYR A 11 21.87 -19.44 28.05
CA TYR A 11 21.74 -18.58 26.89
C TYR A 11 22.87 -18.83 25.87
N GLY A 12 22.57 -19.54 24.79
CA GLY A 12 23.39 -19.60 23.60
C GLY A 12 22.91 -18.60 22.55
N ALA A 13 23.70 -18.33 21.52
CA ALA A 13 23.33 -17.44 20.43
C ALA A 13 22.06 -17.89 19.68
N GLN A 14 21.75 -19.18 19.72
CA GLN A 14 20.56 -19.77 19.10
C GLN A 14 19.30 -19.66 19.98
N ASP A 15 19.44 -19.50 21.27
CA ASP A 15 18.33 -19.49 22.21
C ASP A 15 17.49 -18.21 22.09
N ILE A 16 18.05 -17.16 21.52
CA ILE A 16 17.35 -15.92 21.25
C ILE A 16 16.16 -16.11 20.29
N TYR A 17 16.29 -17.07 19.37
CA TYR A 17 15.19 -17.40 18.44
C TYR A 17 14.01 -18.08 19.11
N LEU A 18 14.26 -18.77 20.22
CA LEU A 18 13.24 -19.45 20.99
C LEU A 18 12.64 -18.61 22.12
N THR A 19 13.41 -17.65 22.62
CA THR A 19 13.05 -16.89 23.82
C THR A 19 12.93 -15.38 23.61
N GLY A 20 13.47 -14.82 22.53
CA GLY A 20 13.55 -13.40 22.32
C GLY A 20 12.19 -12.70 22.06
N ASN A 21 11.34 -13.27 21.27
CA ASN A 21 9.96 -12.82 21.04
C ASN A 21 9.12 -14.01 20.55
N PRO A 22 8.95 -15.04 21.36
CA PRO A 22 8.31 -16.27 20.93
C PRO A 22 6.82 -16.04 20.67
N GLN A 23 6.37 -16.43 19.50
CA GLN A 23 4.93 -16.47 19.18
C GLN A 23 4.35 -17.87 19.41
N ILE A 24 5.14 -18.89 19.12
CA ILE A 24 4.79 -20.29 19.37
C ILE A 24 5.99 -20.95 20.05
N THR A 25 5.77 -21.58 21.19
CA THR A 25 6.81 -22.35 21.89
C THR A 25 6.27 -23.71 22.32
N PHE A 26 7.14 -24.73 22.33
CA PHE A 26 6.79 -26.08 22.81
C PHE A 26 6.91 -26.21 24.33
N PHE A 27 7.63 -25.31 24.98
CA PHE A 27 8.05 -25.47 26.37
C PHE A 27 7.46 -24.43 27.33
N LYS A 28 6.95 -23.32 26.76
CA LYS A 28 6.39 -22.25 27.54
C LYS A 28 5.18 -21.67 26.82
N VAL A 29 4.10 -21.51 27.51
CA VAL A 29 2.94 -20.79 27.01
C VAL A 29 3.22 -19.29 27.16
N VAL A 30 3.18 -18.58 26.04
CA VAL A 30 3.33 -17.12 26.02
C VAL A 30 1.97 -16.53 25.65
N TYR A 31 1.43 -15.76 26.56
CA TYR A 31 0.20 -15.02 26.32
C TYR A 31 0.54 -13.68 25.73
N ARG A 32 0.04 -13.42 24.52
CA ARG A 32 0.14 -12.12 23.87
C ARG A 32 -1.20 -11.40 23.99
N ARG A 33 -1.18 -10.22 24.57
CA ARG A 33 -2.36 -9.37 24.61
C ARG A 33 -2.51 -8.66 23.27
N HIS A 34 -3.65 -8.85 22.64
CA HIS A 34 -4.03 -8.12 21.44
C HIS A 34 -4.93 -6.95 21.86
N THR A 35 -4.59 -5.75 21.40
CA THR A 35 -5.43 -4.57 21.61
C THR A 35 -6.41 -4.48 20.43
N ASN A 36 -7.68 -4.23 20.75
CA ASN A 36 -8.67 -3.96 19.71
C ASN A 36 -8.30 -2.67 18.97
N PHE A 37 -8.45 -2.66 17.67
CA PHE A 37 -8.22 -1.50 16.83
C PHE A 37 -9.31 -1.39 15.76
N SER A 38 -9.50 -0.19 15.25
CA SER A 38 -10.35 0.08 14.11
C SER A 38 -9.56 0.81 13.03
N MET A 39 -10.02 0.73 11.80
CA MET A 39 -9.45 1.46 10.67
C MET A 39 -10.53 2.27 9.99
N GLU A 40 -10.18 3.46 9.60
CA GLU A 40 -11.04 4.36 8.83
C GLU A 40 -10.25 5.03 7.71
N SER A 41 -10.94 5.42 6.66
CA SER A 41 -10.38 6.21 5.56
C SER A 41 -10.65 7.68 5.84
N ILE A 42 -9.60 8.49 5.81
CA ILE A 42 -9.69 9.94 6.03
C ILE A 42 -9.16 10.65 4.80
N GLU A 43 -10.00 11.43 4.17
CA GLU A 43 -9.62 12.23 3.02
C GLU A 43 -8.62 13.31 3.43
N GLN A 44 -7.57 13.47 2.62
CA GLN A 44 -6.53 14.47 2.82
C GLN A 44 -6.62 15.53 1.71
N THR A 45 -6.51 16.77 2.10
CA THR A 45 -6.55 17.89 1.15
C THR A 45 -5.30 17.94 0.30
N ILE A 46 -5.47 18.09 -1.00
CA ILE A 46 -4.39 18.30 -1.96
C ILE A 46 -4.17 19.81 -2.13
N ASN A 47 -2.93 20.24 -1.94
CA ASN A 47 -2.50 21.60 -2.15
C ASN A 47 -1.85 21.73 -3.54
N GLY A 48 -2.36 22.64 -4.34
CA GLY A 48 -1.90 22.87 -5.70
C GLY A 48 -3.02 22.64 -6.72
N SER A 49 -2.73 22.94 -7.97
CA SER A 49 -3.63 22.69 -9.09
C SER A 49 -3.21 21.41 -9.79
N VAL A 50 -4.13 20.48 -9.90
CA VAL A 50 -3.91 19.23 -10.65
C VAL A 50 -3.98 19.54 -12.14
N GLY A 51 -2.98 19.12 -12.89
CA GLY A 51 -2.92 19.34 -14.34
C GLY A 51 -1.69 18.68 -14.95
N THR A 52 -1.55 18.80 -16.25
CA THR A 52 -0.40 18.23 -16.97
C THR A 52 0.90 18.83 -16.43
N SER A 53 1.83 17.95 -16.05
CA SER A 53 3.15 18.32 -15.51
C SER A 53 3.10 19.23 -14.25
N SER A 54 2.03 19.12 -13.47
CA SER A 54 1.89 19.82 -12.20
C SER A 54 2.46 19.04 -11.03
N ARG A 55 2.97 19.73 -10.02
CA ARG A 55 3.32 19.15 -8.72
C ARG A 55 2.29 19.58 -7.69
N VAL A 56 1.73 18.60 -7.02
CA VAL A 56 0.79 18.81 -5.92
C VAL A 56 1.34 18.18 -4.66
N THR A 57 0.95 18.70 -3.53
CA THR A 57 1.37 18.20 -2.22
C THR A 57 0.14 17.94 -1.35
N SER A 58 0.23 16.94 -0.52
CA SER A 58 -0.78 16.66 0.51
C SER A 58 -0.10 16.41 1.83
N THR A 59 -0.61 17.00 2.87
CA THR A 59 -0.10 16.79 4.23
C THR A 59 -0.97 15.78 4.93
N VAL A 60 -0.38 14.68 5.34
CA VAL A 60 -1.10 13.65 6.10
C VAL A 60 -1.41 14.19 7.50
N SER A 61 -2.70 14.32 7.80
CA SER A 61 -3.17 14.79 9.10
C SER A 61 -2.96 13.74 10.20
N ARG A 62 -2.78 14.20 11.44
CA ARG A 62 -2.57 13.34 12.59
C ARG A 62 -3.89 12.94 13.28
N ASN A 63 -4.81 12.40 12.50
CA ASN A 63 -6.12 12.01 13.02
C ASN A 63 -6.15 10.61 13.64
N GLY A 64 -5.09 9.81 13.44
CA GLY A 64 -4.95 8.47 13.99
C GLY A 64 -3.55 8.22 14.55
N ASP A 65 -3.37 7.08 15.17
CA ASP A 65 -2.09 6.67 15.75
C ASP A 65 -1.13 6.13 14.69
N LEU A 66 -1.68 5.41 13.69
CA LEU A 66 -0.93 4.71 12.66
C LEU A 66 -1.50 5.01 11.28
N VAL A 67 -0.61 5.21 10.31
CA VAL A 67 -0.97 5.23 8.89
C VAL A 67 -0.55 3.91 8.27
N TYR A 68 -1.53 3.18 7.72
CA TYR A 68 -1.30 1.87 7.14
C TYR A 68 -1.33 1.91 5.61
N ARG A 69 -2.33 2.54 5.00
CA ARG A 69 -2.48 2.60 3.54
C ARG A 69 -2.79 4.01 3.09
N LEU A 70 -2.27 4.35 1.93
CA LEU A 70 -2.59 5.57 1.21
C LEU A 70 -3.13 5.20 -0.16
N TYR A 71 -4.23 5.85 -0.53
CA TYR A 71 -4.82 5.74 -1.87
C TYR A 71 -4.86 7.12 -2.50
N TYR A 72 -4.54 7.18 -3.76
CA TYR A 72 -4.82 8.34 -4.57
C TYR A 72 -6.10 8.07 -5.37
N GLU A 73 -7.07 8.93 -5.20
CA GLU A 73 -8.31 8.87 -5.97
C GLU A 73 -8.28 9.98 -7.02
N PHE A 74 -8.48 9.58 -8.25
CA PHE A 74 -8.59 10.50 -9.37
C PHE A 74 -9.91 10.27 -10.07
N ASP A 75 -10.66 11.36 -10.18
CA ASP A 75 -11.91 11.43 -10.92
C ASP A 75 -11.74 12.51 -11.99
N GLY A 76 -11.84 12.11 -13.23
CA GLY A 76 -11.60 13.01 -14.34
C GLY A 76 -12.10 12.48 -15.66
N THR A 77 -11.95 13.28 -16.69
CA THR A 77 -12.37 12.94 -18.05
C THR A 77 -11.17 12.87 -18.99
N THR A 78 -11.23 11.95 -19.95
CA THR A 78 -10.26 11.95 -21.06
C THR A 78 -10.68 12.96 -22.12
N ALA A 79 -9.70 13.61 -22.73
CA ALA A 79 -9.94 14.54 -23.83
C ALA A 79 -10.51 13.86 -25.08
N THR A 80 -10.34 12.54 -25.22
CA THR A 80 -10.80 11.76 -26.35
C THR A 80 -11.76 10.67 -25.88
N PRO A 81 -13.07 10.84 -26.07
CA PRO A 81 -14.05 9.81 -25.76
C PRO A 81 -13.75 8.50 -26.47
N GLY A 82 -13.79 7.39 -25.74
CA GLY A 82 -13.51 6.06 -26.30
C GLY A 82 -12.03 5.71 -26.43
N ALA A 83 -11.11 6.57 -26.00
CA ALA A 83 -9.70 6.22 -25.91
C ALA A 83 -9.49 5.20 -24.79
N ASN A 84 -8.90 4.06 -25.14
CA ASN A 84 -8.43 3.10 -24.16
C ASN A 84 -7.18 3.67 -23.46
N VAL A 85 -7.33 4.11 -22.23
CA VAL A 85 -6.19 4.54 -21.41
C VAL A 85 -5.65 3.32 -20.67
N ALA A 86 -4.80 2.58 -21.32
CA ALA A 86 -4.13 1.45 -20.70
C ALA A 86 -3.24 1.95 -19.56
N ASN A 87 -3.32 1.28 -18.41
CA ASN A 87 -2.53 1.60 -17.22
C ASN A 87 -2.68 3.06 -16.72
N ALA A 88 -3.89 3.60 -16.80
CA ALA A 88 -4.17 4.98 -16.39
C ALA A 88 -3.69 5.25 -14.96
N GLY A 89 -3.92 4.32 -14.04
CA GLY A 89 -3.51 4.47 -12.64
C GLY A 89 -2.01 4.66 -12.44
N ALA A 90 -1.19 4.02 -13.26
CA ALA A 90 0.25 4.24 -13.25
C ALA A 90 0.66 5.48 -14.06
N GLY A 91 -0.04 5.73 -15.17
CA GLY A 91 0.28 6.82 -16.10
C GLY A 91 -0.02 8.23 -15.55
N ILE A 92 -0.85 8.33 -14.52
CA ILE A 92 -1.13 9.61 -13.85
C ILE A 92 0.12 10.18 -13.18
N PHE A 93 1.03 9.31 -12.72
CA PHE A 93 2.18 9.71 -11.93
C PHE A 93 3.47 9.67 -12.76
N ASP A 94 4.21 10.75 -12.79
CA ASP A 94 5.63 10.73 -13.09
C ASP A 94 6.40 10.18 -11.89
N ASN A 95 6.21 10.80 -10.73
CA ASN A 95 6.78 10.32 -9.48
C ASN A 95 5.91 10.71 -8.28
N ILE A 96 6.04 9.92 -7.22
CA ILE A 96 5.40 10.13 -5.92
C ILE A 96 6.49 10.10 -4.87
N GLU A 97 6.54 11.13 -4.04
CA GLU A 97 7.54 11.26 -3.00
C GLU A 97 6.87 11.35 -1.64
N ILE A 98 7.50 10.77 -0.63
CA ILE A 98 7.14 10.98 0.77
C ILE A 98 8.27 11.74 1.46
N GLU A 99 7.87 12.78 2.17
CA GLU A 99 8.76 13.64 2.95
C GLU A 99 8.36 13.59 4.41
N ILE A 100 9.35 13.48 5.29
CA ILE A 100 9.15 13.52 6.74
C ILE A 100 10.11 14.59 7.29
N GLY A 101 9.57 15.57 7.99
CA GLY A 101 10.39 16.67 8.53
C GLY A 101 11.09 17.50 7.44
N GLY A 102 10.52 17.61 6.25
CA GLY A 102 11.12 18.29 5.12
C GLY A 102 12.23 17.51 4.40
N GLN A 103 12.48 16.26 4.84
CA GLN A 103 13.44 15.40 4.17
C GLN A 103 12.69 14.34 3.34
N ARG A 104 13.08 14.18 2.09
CA ARG A 104 12.56 13.12 1.23
C ARG A 104 13.11 11.77 1.69
N ILE A 105 12.19 10.86 2.04
CA ILE A 105 12.53 9.53 2.54
C ILE A 105 12.43 8.49 1.43
N ASP A 106 11.38 8.57 0.59
CA ASP A 106 11.17 7.60 -0.48
C ASP A 106 10.62 8.31 -1.72
N ARG A 107 10.92 7.75 -2.88
CA ARG A 107 10.43 8.19 -4.18
C ARG A 107 10.09 7.00 -5.04
N GLN A 108 8.91 7.00 -5.62
CA GLN A 108 8.41 5.97 -6.52
C GLN A 108 7.96 6.60 -7.82
N THR A 109 8.09 5.84 -8.91
CA THR A 109 7.60 6.24 -10.23
C THR A 109 6.32 5.48 -10.58
N GLY A 110 5.49 6.04 -11.45
CA GLY A 110 4.31 5.33 -11.94
C GLY A 110 4.66 4.01 -12.63
N GLN A 111 5.75 3.99 -13.38
CA GLN A 111 6.25 2.76 -14.01
C GLN A 111 6.60 1.67 -12.98
N TRP A 112 7.24 2.05 -11.88
CA TRP A 112 7.53 1.12 -10.79
C TRP A 112 6.24 0.54 -10.20
N MET A 113 5.24 1.38 -9.96
CA MET A 113 3.96 0.93 -9.41
C MET A 113 3.26 -0.07 -10.33
N HIS A 114 3.32 0.14 -11.64
CA HIS A 114 2.78 -0.80 -12.63
C HIS A 114 3.52 -2.15 -12.59
N VAL A 115 4.85 -2.13 -12.58
CA VAL A 115 5.66 -3.35 -12.48
C VAL A 115 5.37 -4.09 -11.18
N TRP A 116 5.30 -3.38 -10.07
CA TRP A 116 4.99 -3.97 -8.77
C TRP A 116 3.60 -4.62 -8.76
N ALA A 117 2.58 -3.93 -9.28
CA ALA A 117 1.24 -4.48 -9.40
C ALA A 117 1.21 -5.74 -10.27
N SER A 118 1.93 -5.74 -11.40
CA SER A 118 1.99 -6.90 -12.30
C SER A 118 2.66 -8.12 -11.67
N LEU A 119 3.60 -7.92 -10.74
CA LEU A 119 4.33 -8.99 -10.07
C LEU A 119 3.65 -9.51 -8.81
N THR A 120 2.92 -8.67 -8.11
CA THR A 120 2.40 -8.98 -6.76
C THR A 120 0.91 -9.25 -6.72
N GLU A 121 0.13 -8.75 -7.68
CA GLU A 121 -1.30 -8.99 -7.71
C GLU A 121 -1.61 -10.38 -8.25
N GLU A 122 -2.41 -11.11 -7.50
CA GLU A 122 -2.87 -12.43 -7.92
C GLU A 122 -3.77 -12.33 -9.15
N ASN A 123 -3.51 -13.18 -10.13
CA ASN A 123 -4.29 -13.23 -11.37
C ASN A 123 -4.39 -11.88 -12.12
N SER A 124 -3.31 -11.11 -12.12
CA SER A 124 -3.27 -9.81 -12.81
C SER A 124 -3.68 -9.88 -14.29
N ALA A 125 -3.50 -11.02 -14.92
CA ALA A 125 -3.89 -11.28 -16.32
C ALA A 125 -5.26 -11.98 -16.46
N ARG A 126 -6.02 -12.16 -15.39
CA ARG A 126 -7.30 -12.87 -15.45
C ARG A 126 -8.35 -12.05 -16.17
N VAL A 127 -8.78 -12.54 -17.31
CA VAL A 127 -9.97 -12.04 -17.99
C VAL A 127 -11.19 -12.64 -17.33
N VAL A 128 -12.08 -11.84 -16.80
CA VAL A 128 -13.39 -12.31 -16.37
C VAL A 128 -14.23 -12.54 -17.61
N SER A 129 -14.44 -13.81 -17.93
CA SER A 129 -15.24 -14.22 -19.10
C SER A 129 -16.69 -13.77 -18.91
N GLY A 130 -17.21 -13.07 -19.87
CA GLY A 130 -18.65 -12.83 -20.00
C GLY A 130 -19.10 -11.38 -20.21
N ASN A 131 -18.22 -10.42 -20.09
CA ASN A 131 -18.58 -9.05 -20.40
C ASN A 131 -17.60 -8.46 -21.41
N THR A 132 -18.09 -8.12 -22.58
CA THR A 132 -17.30 -7.64 -23.71
C THR A 132 -16.68 -6.23 -23.51
N GLY A 133 -16.62 -5.73 -22.30
CA GLY A 133 -16.07 -4.41 -22.01
C GLY A 133 -15.26 -4.30 -20.71
N ALA A 134 -15.38 -5.25 -19.79
CA ALA A 134 -14.65 -5.22 -18.53
C ALA A 134 -13.87 -6.54 -18.38
N ALA A 135 -12.69 -6.59 -18.92
CA ALA A 135 -11.80 -7.70 -18.73
C ALA A 135 -10.82 -7.39 -17.59
N GLY A 136 -10.81 -8.21 -16.57
CA GLY A 136 -9.82 -8.06 -15.51
C GLY A 136 -10.30 -8.46 -14.12
N THR A 137 -9.43 -8.27 -13.16
CA THR A 137 -9.76 -8.39 -11.73
C THR A 137 -10.34 -7.09 -11.21
N LEU A 138 -10.98 -7.14 -10.05
CA LEU A 138 -11.46 -5.92 -9.37
C LEU A 138 -10.33 -4.91 -9.14
N PHE A 139 -9.12 -5.39 -8.84
CA PHE A 139 -7.94 -4.54 -8.72
C PHE A 139 -7.66 -3.77 -10.02
N GLN A 140 -7.63 -4.47 -11.16
CA GLN A 140 -7.40 -3.84 -12.46
C GLN A 140 -8.49 -2.84 -12.83
N GLU A 141 -9.73 -3.14 -12.49
CA GLU A 141 -10.88 -2.24 -12.73
C GLU A 141 -10.76 -0.96 -11.92
N LEU A 142 -10.45 -1.08 -10.62
CA LEU A 142 -10.36 0.08 -9.72
C LEU A 142 -9.11 0.92 -9.93
N THR A 143 -8.01 0.30 -10.27
CA THR A 143 -6.70 0.98 -10.35
C THR A 143 -6.26 1.26 -11.78
N CYS A 144 -6.83 0.59 -12.77
CA CYS A 144 -6.34 0.56 -14.15
C CYS A 144 -4.85 0.21 -14.24
N MET A 145 -4.38 -0.72 -13.39
CA MET A 145 -3.00 -1.22 -13.36
C MET A 145 -2.96 -2.74 -13.36
N GLY A 146 -1.76 -3.31 -13.59
CA GLY A 146 -1.55 -4.75 -13.46
C GLY A 146 -1.98 -5.58 -14.65
N GLY A 147 -2.06 -5.01 -15.83
CA GLY A 147 -2.41 -5.71 -17.07
C GLY A 147 -3.04 -4.81 -18.12
N THR A 148 -3.41 -5.42 -19.24
CA THR A 148 -4.06 -4.72 -20.36
C THR A 148 -5.58 -4.64 -20.23
N ALA A 149 -6.12 -5.11 -19.13
CA ALA A 149 -7.54 -5.17 -18.92
C ALA A 149 -8.13 -3.78 -18.66
N GLY A 150 -9.22 -3.50 -19.29
CA GLY A 150 -10.10 -2.42 -18.93
C GLY A 150 -9.57 -1.04 -19.26
N GLY A 151 -9.40 -0.75 -20.51
CA GLY A 151 -9.60 0.63 -20.90
C GLY A 151 -11.06 0.97 -20.66
N SER A 152 -11.35 1.96 -19.86
CA SER A 152 -12.69 2.52 -19.81
C SER A 152 -13.08 2.98 -21.21
N THR A 153 -14.17 2.47 -21.72
CA THR A 153 -14.72 2.97 -22.99
C THR A 153 -15.49 4.28 -22.78
N THR A 154 -15.61 4.71 -21.52
CA THR A 154 -16.22 5.97 -21.16
C THR A 154 -15.16 7.08 -21.12
N SER A 155 -15.59 8.31 -21.36
CA SER A 155 -14.74 9.50 -21.19
C SER A 155 -14.34 9.72 -19.73
N ASP A 156 -15.06 9.13 -18.80
CA ASP A 156 -14.86 9.33 -17.39
C ASP A 156 -13.88 8.26 -16.83
N ILE A 157 -12.87 8.71 -16.14
CA ILE A 157 -11.88 7.88 -15.48
C ILE A 157 -11.99 8.11 -13.98
N ASN A 158 -12.41 7.07 -13.27
CA ASN A 158 -12.38 7.06 -11.81
C ASN A 158 -11.44 5.93 -11.38
N VAL A 159 -10.28 6.29 -10.85
CA VAL A 159 -9.28 5.33 -10.43
C VAL A 159 -8.88 5.55 -8.97
N LYS A 160 -8.68 4.45 -8.28
CA LYS A 160 -8.23 4.42 -6.87
C LYS A 160 -6.91 3.68 -6.79
N VAL A 161 -5.84 4.43 -6.80
CA VAL A 161 -4.48 3.90 -6.91
C VAL A 161 -3.86 3.71 -5.53
N PRO A 162 -3.57 2.48 -5.10
CA PRO A 162 -2.85 2.24 -3.86
C PRO A 162 -1.38 2.64 -4.00
N LEU A 163 -0.90 3.47 -3.09
CA LEU A 163 0.51 3.85 -3.04
C LEU A 163 1.32 2.76 -2.35
N GLN A 164 2.51 2.47 -2.86
CA GLN A 164 3.32 1.32 -2.48
C GLN A 164 4.54 1.68 -1.62
N PHE A 165 4.40 2.64 -0.72
CA PHE A 165 5.44 2.93 0.27
C PHE A 165 5.65 1.75 1.22
N TRP A 166 6.79 1.70 1.90
CA TRP A 166 7.15 0.58 2.77
C TRP A 166 6.09 0.24 3.83
N PHE A 167 5.47 1.26 4.42
CA PHE A 167 4.45 1.09 5.45
C PHE A 167 3.08 0.65 4.89
N CYS A 168 2.87 0.82 3.57
CA CYS A 168 1.62 0.41 2.92
C CYS A 168 1.56 -1.09 2.58
N ARG A 169 2.70 -1.78 2.60
CA ARG A 169 2.82 -3.16 2.14
C ARG A 169 2.44 -4.19 3.18
N ASN A 170 2.68 -3.90 4.45
CA ASN A 170 2.42 -4.83 5.55
C ASN A 170 1.87 -4.07 6.76
N PRO A 171 0.79 -4.55 7.42
CA PRO A 171 0.24 -3.93 8.62
C PRO A 171 1.26 -3.75 9.75
N GLY A 172 2.22 -4.66 9.87
CA GLY A 172 3.28 -4.59 10.87
C GLY A 172 4.29 -3.46 10.64
N LEU A 173 4.26 -2.83 9.47
CA LEU A 173 5.12 -1.70 9.10
C LEU A 173 4.38 -0.36 9.11
N ALA A 174 3.16 -0.31 9.63
CA ALA A 174 2.37 0.90 9.68
C ALA A 174 3.15 2.05 10.33
N LEU A 175 3.05 3.23 9.72
CA LEU A 175 3.81 4.41 10.15
C LEU A 175 3.21 5.00 11.42
N PRO A 176 3.94 5.03 12.55
CA PRO A 176 3.45 5.59 13.80
C PRO A 176 3.52 7.12 13.76
N LEU A 177 2.38 7.78 13.72
CA LEU A 177 2.32 9.24 13.67
C LEU A 177 2.81 9.90 14.96
N ILE A 178 2.66 9.20 16.11
CA ILE A 178 3.15 9.70 17.40
C ILE A 178 4.68 9.83 17.41
N ALA A 179 5.38 8.94 16.70
CA ALA A 179 6.84 9.01 16.59
C ALA A 179 7.31 10.19 15.72
N LEU A 180 6.41 10.73 14.90
CA LEU A 180 6.67 11.87 14.01
C LEU A 180 6.14 13.18 14.58
N GLN A 181 5.97 13.27 15.88
CA GLN A 181 5.34 14.40 16.55
C GLN A 181 6.01 15.75 16.28
N TYR A 182 7.30 15.74 16.02
CA TYR A 182 8.10 16.95 15.81
C TYR A 182 8.52 17.16 14.32
N HIS A 183 7.91 16.44 13.41
CA HIS A 183 8.26 16.49 11.98
C HIS A 183 7.06 16.89 11.13
#